data_68c84e26541db79e77d492346fb1db7c
#
_entry.id   68c84e26541db79e77d492346fb1db7c
#
_cell.length_a   1.000
_cell.length_b   1.000
_cell.length_c   1.000
_cell.angle_alpha   90.00
_cell.angle_beta   90.00
_cell.angle_gamma   90.00
#
_symmetry.space_group_name_H-M   'P 1'
#
loop_
_entity.id
_entity.type
_entity.pdbx_description
1 polymer ?
#
loop_
_entity_poly.entity_id
_entity_poly.type
_entity_poly.pdbx_seq_one_letter_code
_entity_poly.pdbx_strand_id
1 'polypeptide(L)'
;MSDAARPTRLAVGSWVIYDLANTIFALGVVGLYFSDWLVAQGQPDSALAGVQVAAAAVVVFMAPWVGARSDVLGRRVPTLIVTTIIAVVATAALATGPVWLTLVVLWVAIVAVNTGSVVYDALLVDVSTPADRGRVSGIGIGVGYIGSFIGLGLGLFALDVVGWGYPGTFRLIAVAFLVFAIPSFVFIRERAGVADEPLPTVAGMVARLARSWRTARGYDGVVRFLIGRFFYTDAINTLIGGFLAIFVIDELGLDRGFFTALMGVAITAAVFGGLGAGRLIERHGPLRVLRFVLVMWVVAMTSGVASAVTGLTALAWAIGPIGGIALGATWAADRVVMTRISPPKHLGEFYGLYATVGRFATIAGPLVWALIVDVAGLGRSTALGALAVFVVVGWLILGRVDDRQRDWPAGDRLVVSETRGPSQT
;
A
#
# COMPACT_ATOMS: atom_id res chain seq x y z
N MET A 1 -13.36 -33.53 9.14
CA MET A 1 -13.25 -32.07 8.97
C MET A 1 -13.79 -31.46 10.26
N SER A 2 -12.91 -30.98 11.15
CA SER A 2 -13.33 -30.34 12.39
C SER A 2 -14.09 -29.08 12.03
N ASP A 3 -15.23 -28.89 12.70
CA ASP A 3 -16.09 -27.71 12.65
C ASP A 3 -15.26 -26.49 13.09
N ALA A 4 -14.55 -25.89 12.14
CA ALA A 4 -13.75 -24.71 12.41
C ALA A 4 -14.72 -23.58 12.77
N ALA A 5 -14.83 -23.30 14.06
CA ALA A 5 -15.72 -22.29 14.61
C ALA A 5 -15.63 -21.00 13.77
N ARG A 6 -16.79 -20.50 13.35
CA ARG A 6 -16.85 -19.23 12.58
C ARG A 6 -16.17 -18.11 13.38
N PRO A 7 -15.36 -17.25 12.72
CA PRO A 7 -14.72 -16.13 13.41
C PRO A 7 -15.80 -15.26 14.07
N THR A 8 -15.52 -14.77 15.27
CA THR A 8 -16.47 -13.91 16.00
C THR A 8 -16.59 -12.55 15.29
N ARG A 9 -17.75 -11.93 15.38
CA ARG A 9 -17.97 -10.58 14.83
C ARG A 9 -16.97 -9.56 15.41
N LEU A 10 -16.56 -9.76 16.67
CA LEU A 10 -15.54 -8.92 17.31
C LEU A 10 -14.18 -9.09 16.67
N ALA A 11 -13.76 -10.31 16.35
CA ALA A 11 -12.48 -10.54 15.67
C ALA A 11 -12.45 -9.91 14.26
N VAL A 12 -13.54 -10.06 13.50
CA VAL A 12 -13.69 -9.42 12.19
C VAL A 12 -13.65 -7.90 12.30
N GLY A 13 -14.45 -7.33 13.21
CA GLY A 13 -14.48 -5.88 13.44
C GLY A 13 -13.13 -5.33 13.90
N SER A 14 -12.42 -6.05 14.74
CA SER A 14 -11.11 -5.67 15.23
C SER A 14 -10.06 -5.64 14.10
N TRP A 15 -10.09 -6.64 13.22
CA TRP A 15 -9.21 -6.67 12.03
C TRP A 15 -9.50 -5.48 11.12
N VAL A 16 -10.77 -5.17 10.87
CA VAL A 16 -11.19 -4.01 10.06
C VAL A 16 -10.71 -2.69 10.68
N ILE A 17 -10.84 -2.53 12.00
CA ILE A 17 -10.41 -1.33 12.72
C ILE A 17 -8.88 -1.17 12.71
N TYR A 18 -8.12 -2.26 12.65
CA TYR A 18 -6.67 -2.19 12.51
C TYR A 18 -6.24 -1.57 11.18
N ASP A 19 -6.97 -1.82 10.09
CA ASP A 19 -6.69 -1.18 8.80
C ASP A 19 -6.87 0.34 8.87
N LEU A 20 -7.90 0.79 9.60
CA LEU A 20 -8.10 2.21 9.91
C LEU A 20 -6.89 2.78 10.69
N ALA A 21 -6.35 2.04 11.68
CA ALA A 21 -5.17 2.47 12.41
C ALA A 21 -3.94 2.63 11.50
N ASN A 22 -3.69 1.66 10.61
CA ASN A 22 -2.61 1.76 9.61
C ASN A 22 -2.75 2.99 8.71
N THR A 23 -3.97 3.31 8.30
CA THR A 23 -4.23 4.40 7.35
C THR A 23 -4.10 5.78 8.03
N ILE A 24 -4.41 5.87 9.34
CA ILE A 24 -4.12 7.06 10.16
C ILE A 24 -2.62 7.38 10.09
N PHE A 25 -1.75 6.38 10.26
CA PHE A 25 -0.31 6.55 10.14
C PHE A 25 0.11 6.89 8.70
N ALA A 26 -0.37 6.13 7.74
CA ALA A 26 0.08 6.25 6.35
C ALA A 26 -0.16 7.66 5.78
N LEU A 27 -1.35 8.23 5.97
CA LEU A 27 -1.64 9.57 5.47
C LEU A 27 -1.27 10.65 6.46
N GLY A 28 -1.60 10.48 7.74
CA GLY A 28 -1.34 11.49 8.76
C GLY A 28 0.15 11.70 8.98
N VAL A 29 0.95 10.65 9.10
CA VAL A 29 2.40 10.81 9.29
C VAL A 29 3.11 10.97 7.95
N VAL A 30 3.13 9.91 7.12
CA VAL A 30 3.99 9.86 5.93
C VAL A 30 3.46 10.73 4.81
N GLY A 31 2.14 10.70 4.56
CA GLY A 31 1.53 11.39 3.43
C GLY A 31 1.45 12.91 3.56
N LEU A 32 1.45 13.47 4.80
CA LEU A 32 1.33 14.90 4.99
C LEU A 32 2.27 15.47 6.06
N TYR A 33 2.00 15.21 7.37
CA TYR A 33 2.59 16.04 8.43
C TYR A 33 4.10 15.87 8.58
N PHE A 34 4.68 14.72 8.21
CA PHE A 34 6.13 14.56 8.19
C PHE A 34 6.76 15.30 7.01
N SER A 35 6.16 15.23 5.84
CA SER A 35 6.64 15.95 4.65
C SER A 35 6.57 17.46 4.85
N ASP A 36 5.47 17.94 5.42
CA ASP A 36 5.29 19.34 5.81
C ASP A 36 6.32 19.80 6.87
N TRP A 37 6.56 18.98 7.90
CA TRP A 37 7.62 19.24 8.87
C TRP A 37 9.01 19.27 8.21
N LEU A 38 9.30 18.37 7.30
CA LEU A 38 10.59 18.29 6.62
C LEU A 38 10.87 19.55 5.79
N VAL A 39 9.87 20.02 5.04
CA VAL A 39 9.91 21.30 4.30
C VAL A 39 10.13 22.46 5.26
N ALA A 40 9.40 22.51 6.40
CA ALA A 40 9.57 23.55 7.41
C ALA A 40 10.97 23.55 8.06
N GLN A 41 11.69 22.40 8.04
CA GLN A 41 13.09 22.31 8.48
C GLN A 41 14.10 22.69 7.38
N GLY A 42 13.65 23.07 6.18
CA GLY A 42 14.52 23.38 5.04
C GLY A 42 15.35 22.20 4.55
N GLN A 43 14.87 20.97 4.75
CA GLN A 43 15.59 19.77 4.34
C GLN A 43 15.32 19.43 2.88
N PRO A 44 16.32 18.85 2.18
CA PRO A 44 16.13 18.42 0.80
C PRO A 44 15.16 17.23 0.68
N ASP A 45 14.53 17.09 -0.46
CA ASP A 45 13.58 16.00 -0.75
C ASP A 45 14.27 14.62 -0.67
N SER A 46 15.57 14.56 -0.95
CA SER A 46 16.41 13.37 -0.80
C SER A 46 16.46 12.83 0.63
N ALA A 47 16.20 13.65 1.64
CA ALA A 47 16.11 13.17 3.03
C ALA A 47 14.91 12.24 3.21
N LEU A 48 13.73 12.59 2.68
CA LEU A 48 12.55 11.71 2.69
C LEU A 48 12.77 10.49 1.78
N ALA A 49 13.29 10.71 0.56
CA ALA A 49 13.61 9.63 -0.38
C ALA A 49 14.55 8.60 0.24
N GLY A 50 15.62 9.06 0.89
CA GLY A 50 16.60 8.20 1.57
C GLY A 50 15.99 7.33 2.65
N VAL A 51 15.12 7.91 3.49
CA VAL A 51 14.39 7.16 4.54
C VAL A 51 13.49 6.09 3.92
N GLN A 52 12.71 6.45 2.91
CA GLN A 52 11.79 5.52 2.26
C GLN A 52 12.51 4.37 1.55
N VAL A 53 13.56 4.68 0.79
CA VAL A 53 14.39 3.68 0.11
C VAL A 53 15.09 2.76 1.10
N ALA A 54 15.68 3.31 2.15
CA ALA A 54 16.34 2.52 3.19
C ALA A 54 15.32 1.62 3.93
N ALA A 55 14.12 2.12 4.21
CA ALA A 55 13.05 1.31 4.81
C ALA A 55 12.59 0.20 3.86
N ALA A 56 12.35 0.51 2.59
CA ALA A 56 11.95 -0.47 1.59
C ALA A 56 13.00 -1.56 1.41
N ALA A 57 14.29 -1.22 1.37
CA ALA A 57 15.39 -2.17 1.27
C ALA A 57 15.39 -3.19 2.42
N VAL A 58 15.12 -2.73 3.65
CA VAL A 58 15.01 -3.63 4.82
C VAL A 58 13.74 -4.46 4.76
N VAL A 59 12.60 -3.83 4.46
CA VAL A 59 11.28 -4.49 4.46
C VAL A 59 11.20 -5.59 3.40
N VAL A 60 11.85 -5.43 2.25
CA VAL A 60 11.90 -6.45 1.18
C VAL A 60 12.42 -7.79 1.70
N PHE A 61 13.40 -7.78 2.60
CA PHE A 61 13.97 -9.00 3.19
C PHE A 61 13.28 -9.40 4.51
N MET A 62 12.96 -8.41 5.34
CA MET A 62 12.43 -8.65 6.69
C MET A 62 10.97 -9.12 6.65
N ALA A 63 10.15 -8.57 5.75
CA ALA A 63 8.74 -8.89 5.70
C ALA A 63 8.44 -10.37 5.35
N PRO A 64 9.05 -10.98 4.32
CA PRO A 64 8.89 -12.40 4.05
C PRO A 64 9.40 -13.29 5.19
N TRP A 65 10.51 -12.89 5.83
CA TRP A 65 11.08 -13.65 6.95
C TRP A 65 10.17 -13.60 8.18
N VAL A 66 9.66 -12.44 8.55
CA VAL A 66 8.72 -12.28 9.68
C VAL A 66 7.41 -13.01 9.39
N GLY A 67 6.89 -12.91 8.16
CA GLY A 67 5.69 -13.64 7.73
C GLY A 67 5.85 -15.14 7.92
N ALA A 68 6.88 -15.72 7.32
CA ALA A 68 7.14 -17.15 7.40
C ALA A 68 7.43 -17.63 8.84
N ARG A 69 8.18 -16.82 9.63
CA ARG A 69 8.42 -17.12 11.04
C ARG A 69 7.12 -17.09 11.85
N SER A 70 6.25 -16.13 11.62
CA SER A 70 4.97 -16.02 12.33
C SER A 70 4.04 -17.19 12.00
N ASP A 71 4.10 -17.70 10.76
CA ASP A 71 3.33 -18.86 10.32
C ASP A 71 3.83 -20.16 10.99
N VAL A 72 5.14 -20.39 10.99
CA VAL A 72 5.76 -21.56 11.63
C VAL A 72 5.52 -21.57 13.14
N LEU A 73 5.63 -20.42 13.80
CA LEU A 73 5.44 -20.31 15.24
C LEU A 73 3.95 -20.24 15.66
N GLY A 74 3.02 -20.07 14.72
CA GLY A 74 1.61 -19.83 15.04
C GLY A 74 1.42 -18.59 15.93
N ARG A 75 2.24 -17.57 15.78
CA ARG A 75 2.29 -16.37 16.64
C ARG A 75 2.24 -15.07 15.83
N ARG A 76 1.17 -14.88 15.09
CA ARG A 76 0.95 -13.68 14.28
C ARG A 76 0.58 -12.47 15.15
N VAL A 77 -0.37 -12.62 16.07
CA VAL A 77 -0.83 -11.52 16.95
C VAL A 77 0.30 -10.98 17.83
N PRO A 78 1.15 -11.78 18.53
CA PRO A 78 2.28 -11.25 19.25
C PRO A 78 3.26 -10.46 18.39
N THR A 79 3.50 -10.91 17.14
CA THR A 79 4.36 -10.19 16.19
C THR A 79 3.72 -8.86 15.79
N LEU A 80 2.40 -8.85 15.55
CA LEU A 80 1.63 -7.63 15.26
C LEU A 80 1.72 -6.62 16.42
N ILE A 81 1.58 -7.08 17.66
CA ILE A 81 1.70 -6.23 18.86
C ILE A 81 3.10 -5.59 18.91
N VAL A 82 4.16 -6.37 18.78
CA VAL A 82 5.53 -5.86 18.87
C VAL A 82 5.78 -4.81 17.78
N THR A 83 5.46 -5.11 16.54
CA THR A 83 5.67 -4.17 15.42
C THR A 83 4.82 -2.91 15.58
N THR A 84 3.59 -3.03 16.05
CA THR A 84 2.71 -1.86 16.29
C THR A 84 3.24 -1.00 17.44
N ILE A 85 3.68 -1.58 18.54
CA ILE A 85 4.24 -0.82 19.67
C ILE A 85 5.51 -0.07 19.24
N ILE A 86 6.40 -0.72 18.47
CA ILE A 86 7.57 -0.04 17.91
C ILE A 86 7.15 1.14 17.04
N ALA A 87 6.17 0.94 16.14
CA ALA A 87 5.67 2.00 15.27
C ALA A 87 5.07 3.17 16.07
N VAL A 88 4.24 2.87 17.07
CA VAL A 88 3.60 3.88 17.94
C VAL A 88 4.63 4.69 18.72
N VAL A 89 5.60 4.01 19.36
CA VAL A 89 6.66 4.68 20.13
C VAL A 89 7.52 5.55 19.22
N ALA A 90 7.91 5.01 18.06
CA ALA A 90 8.67 5.78 17.08
C ALA A 90 7.87 6.98 16.57
N THR A 91 6.58 6.81 16.24
CA THR A 91 5.73 7.92 15.81
C THR A 91 5.61 9.01 16.89
N ALA A 92 5.43 8.63 18.15
CA ALA A 92 5.34 9.58 19.26
C ALA A 92 6.65 10.35 19.51
N ALA A 93 7.78 9.80 19.10
CA ALA A 93 9.11 10.41 19.23
C ALA A 93 9.50 11.30 18.02
N LEU A 94 8.68 11.37 16.96
CA LEU A 94 8.96 12.21 15.80
C LEU A 94 9.01 13.69 16.18
N ALA A 95 9.90 14.44 15.54
CA ALA A 95 10.12 15.88 15.73
C ALA A 95 10.45 16.32 17.17
N THR A 96 10.91 15.42 18.03
CA THR A 96 11.31 15.73 19.41
C THR A 96 12.82 15.95 19.58
N GLY A 97 13.59 15.74 18.53
CA GLY A 97 15.05 15.87 18.53
C GLY A 97 15.59 16.51 17.26
N PRO A 98 16.90 16.44 17.03
CA PRO A 98 17.50 16.95 15.80
C PRO A 98 16.99 16.19 14.56
N VAL A 99 17.07 16.85 13.42
CA VAL A 99 16.53 16.33 12.14
C VAL A 99 17.01 14.91 11.81
N TRP A 100 18.32 14.67 11.93
CA TRP A 100 18.89 13.34 11.63
C TRP A 100 18.28 12.22 12.49
N LEU A 101 18.04 12.50 13.79
CA LEU A 101 17.42 11.55 14.70
C LEU A 101 15.95 11.29 14.32
N THR A 102 15.23 12.36 13.96
CA THR A 102 13.84 12.25 13.51
C THR A 102 13.72 11.43 12.22
N LEU A 103 14.68 11.55 11.28
CA LEU A 103 14.74 10.71 10.08
C LEU A 103 14.97 9.22 10.41
N VAL A 104 15.89 8.93 11.37
CA VAL A 104 16.10 7.55 11.85
C VAL A 104 14.85 7.00 12.52
N VAL A 105 14.19 7.79 13.35
CA VAL A 105 12.95 7.40 14.03
C VAL A 105 11.82 7.15 13.02
N LEU A 106 11.69 7.98 11.98
CA LEU A 106 10.74 7.73 10.90
C LEU A 106 11.05 6.42 10.16
N TRP A 107 12.33 6.18 9.88
CA TRP A 107 12.76 4.92 9.27
C TRP A 107 12.31 3.71 10.10
N VAL A 108 12.53 3.74 11.43
CA VAL A 108 12.05 2.70 12.34
C VAL A 108 10.53 2.54 12.28
N ALA A 109 9.78 3.64 12.29
CA ALA A 109 8.32 3.62 12.22
C ALA A 109 7.84 2.97 10.91
N ILE A 110 8.40 3.38 9.76
CA ILE A 110 8.02 2.84 8.44
C ILE A 110 8.35 1.34 8.35
N VAL A 111 9.52 0.92 8.80
CA VAL A 111 9.91 -0.51 8.82
C VAL A 111 8.96 -1.31 9.69
N ALA A 112 8.63 -0.81 10.88
CA ALA A 112 7.75 -1.48 11.82
C ALA A 112 6.32 -1.61 11.26
N VAL A 113 5.73 -0.53 10.72
CA VAL A 113 4.39 -0.55 10.12
C VAL A 113 4.34 -1.52 8.93
N ASN A 114 5.30 -1.44 8.01
CA ASN A 114 5.31 -2.31 6.83
C ASN A 114 5.53 -3.79 7.19
N THR A 115 6.33 -4.08 8.22
CA THR A 115 6.52 -5.44 8.72
C THR A 115 5.26 -5.96 9.40
N GLY A 116 4.61 -5.12 10.22
CA GLY A 116 3.33 -5.42 10.86
C GLY A 116 2.21 -5.69 9.86
N SER A 117 2.16 -4.94 8.77
CA SER A 117 1.16 -5.10 7.71
C SER A 117 1.20 -6.49 7.06
N VAL A 118 2.38 -7.13 6.95
CA VAL A 118 2.49 -8.51 6.44
C VAL A 118 1.76 -9.50 7.33
N VAL A 119 1.95 -9.35 8.63
CA VAL A 119 1.31 -10.22 9.62
C VAL A 119 -0.19 -9.92 9.71
N TYR A 120 -0.56 -8.65 9.65
CA TYR A 120 -1.95 -8.21 9.58
C TYR A 120 -2.69 -8.80 8.38
N ASP A 121 -2.10 -8.76 7.18
CA ASP A 121 -2.67 -9.36 5.97
C ASP A 121 -2.86 -10.88 6.14
N ALA A 122 -1.91 -11.56 6.77
CA ALA A 122 -1.99 -12.99 7.02
C ALA A 122 -3.11 -13.36 8.01
N LEU A 123 -3.45 -12.49 8.98
CA LEU A 123 -4.56 -12.69 9.92
C LEU A 123 -5.94 -12.69 9.26
N LEU A 124 -6.07 -12.22 8.02
CA LEU A 124 -7.33 -12.28 7.27
C LEU A 124 -7.87 -13.72 7.19
N VAL A 125 -7.01 -14.72 7.16
CA VAL A 125 -7.42 -16.14 7.15
C VAL A 125 -8.06 -16.56 8.48
N ASP A 126 -7.61 -15.97 9.60
CA ASP A 126 -8.11 -16.27 10.94
C ASP A 126 -9.44 -15.60 11.23
N VAL A 127 -9.69 -14.43 10.62
CA VAL A 127 -10.91 -13.62 10.82
C VAL A 127 -11.95 -13.78 9.72
N SER A 128 -11.73 -14.65 8.73
CA SER A 128 -12.65 -14.88 7.61
C SER A 128 -12.76 -16.36 7.24
N THR A 129 -13.82 -16.68 6.51
CA THR A 129 -13.99 -17.98 5.83
C THR A 129 -13.63 -17.82 4.35
N PRO A 130 -13.34 -18.89 3.62
CA PRO A 130 -13.11 -18.81 2.16
C PRO A 130 -14.27 -18.14 1.41
N ALA A 131 -15.51 -18.27 1.90
CA ALA A 131 -16.70 -17.74 1.26
C ALA A 131 -16.88 -16.21 1.46
N ASP A 132 -16.43 -15.65 2.60
CA ASP A 132 -16.62 -14.23 2.95
C ASP A 132 -15.33 -13.40 2.98
N ARG A 133 -14.18 -14.02 2.71
CA ARG A 133 -12.85 -13.38 2.77
C ARG A 133 -12.76 -12.12 1.92
N GLY A 134 -13.28 -12.15 0.71
CA GLY A 134 -13.32 -10.99 -0.17
C GLY A 134 -14.15 -9.84 0.39
N ARG A 135 -15.29 -10.16 1.00
CA ARG A 135 -16.16 -9.18 1.65
C ARG A 135 -15.49 -8.54 2.86
N VAL A 136 -14.87 -9.36 3.74
CA VAL A 136 -14.15 -8.87 4.93
C VAL A 136 -13.00 -7.96 4.52
N SER A 137 -12.19 -8.37 3.53
CA SER A 137 -11.11 -7.56 2.99
C SER A 137 -11.61 -6.23 2.39
N GLY A 138 -12.70 -6.26 1.63
CA GLY A 138 -13.30 -5.05 1.06
C GLY A 138 -13.82 -4.06 2.11
N ILE A 139 -14.44 -4.58 3.18
CA ILE A 139 -14.88 -3.75 4.32
C ILE A 139 -13.65 -3.12 5.01
N GLY A 140 -12.57 -3.90 5.22
CA GLY A 140 -11.33 -3.39 5.79
C GLY A 140 -10.80 -2.18 5.02
N ILE A 141 -10.63 -2.32 3.71
CA ILE A 141 -10.16 -1.24 2.83
C ILE A 141 -11.09 -0.02 2.90
N GLY A 142 -12.42 -0.24 2.84
CA GLY A 142 -13.39 0.85 2.91
C GLY A 142 -13.34 1.63 4.23
N VAL A 143 -13.24 0.92 5.34
CA VAL A 143 -13.09 1.53 6.68
C VAL A 143 -11.69 2.15 6.83
N GLY A 144 -10.67 1.56 6.22
CA GLY A 144 -9.32 2.12 6.16
C GLY A 144 -9.30 3.55 5.63
N TYR A 145 -10.06 3.87 4.59
CA TYR A 145 -10.14 5.25 4.09
C TYR A 145 -10.67 6.25 5.12
N ILE A 146 -11.53 5.82 6.07
CA ILE A 146 -11.95 6.68 7.19
C ILE A 146 -10.75 7.02 8.07
N GLY A 147 -9.80 6.10 8.25
CA GLY A 147 -8.54 6.36 8.96
C GLY A 147 -7.73 7.50 8.33
N SER A 148 -7.74 7.63 7.01
CA SER A 148 -7.09 8.75 6.32
C SER A 148 -7.71 10.10 6.71
N PHE A 149 -9.04 10.21 6.79
CA PHE A 149 -9.71 11.42 7.27
C PHE A 149 -9.39 11.71 8.74
N ILE A 150 -9.35 10.67 9.57
CA ILE A 150 -8.98 10.81 10.98
C ILE A 150 -7.55 11.31 11.10
N GLY A 151 -6.59 10.74 10.36
CA GLY A 151 -5.20 11.17 10.36
C GLY A 151 -5.03 12.64 9.97
N LEU A 152 -5.71 13.07 8.91
CA LEU A 152 -5.73 14.48 8.50
C LEU A 152 -6.36 15.38 9.57
N GLY A 153 -7.53 14.99 10.09
CA GLY A 153 -8.26 15.79 11.09
C GLY A 153 -7.53 15.93 12.41
N LEU A 154 -6.88 14.86 12.89
CA LEU A 154 -6.06 14.90 14.11
C LEU A 154 -4.89 15.86 13.97
N GLY A 155 -4.24 15.85 12.82
CA GLY A 155 -3.13 16.76 12.58
C GLY A 155 -3.57 18.21 12.45
N LEU A 156 -4.65 18.51 11.72
CA LEU A 156 -5.26 19.86 11.71
C LEU A 156 -5.61 20.32 13.12
N PHE A 157 -6.27 19.47 13.90
CA PHE A 157 -6.65 19.78 15.25
C PHE A 157 -5.43 20.11 16.12
N ALA A 158 -4.42 19.23 16.12
CA ALA A 158 -3.25 19.41 16.97
C ALA A 158 -2.36 20.58 16.55
N LEU A 159 -2.17 20.79 15.25
CA LEU A 159 -1.23 21.77 14.70
C LEU A 159 -1.86 23.15 14.56
N ASP A 160 -3.06 23.23 13.98
CA ASP A 160 -3.67 24.50 13.57
C ASP A 160 -4.70 25.02 14.59
N VAL A 161 -5.43 24.13 15.32
CA VAL A 161 -6.44 24.54 16.30
C VAL A 161 -5.85 24.70 17.69
N VAL A 162 -5.09 23.70 18.16
CA VAL A 162 -4.55 23.69 19.54
C VAL A 162 -3.14 24.28 19.61
N GLY A 163 -2.40 24.25 18.50
CA GLY A 163 -1.04 24.80 18.46
C GLY A 163 0.01 23.94 19.17
N TRP A 164 -0.18 22.61 19.25
CA TRP A 164 0.79 21.71 19.89
C TRP A 164 2.07 21.51 19.07
N GLY A 165 2.14 22.06 17.86
CA GLY A 165 3.24 21.86 16.92
C GLY A 165 3.35 20.43 16.40
N TYR A 166 4.36 20.17 15.59
CA TYR A 166 4.57 18.84 15.00
C TYR A 166 4.78 17.71 16.02
N PRO A 167 5.54 17.91 17.13
CA PRO A 167 5.67 16.86 18.13
C PRO A 167 4.34 16.46 18.77
N GLY A 168 3.47 17.43 19.05
CA GLY A 168 2.13 17.18 19.57
C GLY A 168 1.25 16.45 18.57
N THR A 169 1.34 16.84 17.30
CA THR A 169 0.63 16.17 16.18
C THR A 169 1.00 14.70 16.07
N PHE A 170 2.29 14.38 16.06
CA PHE A 170 2.74 12.99 15.96
C PHE A 170 2.36 12.16 17.19
N ARG A 171 2.40 12.75 18.40
CA ARG A 171 1.93 12.07 19.61
C ARG A 171 0.44 11.77 19.57
N LEU A 172 -0.38 12.71 19.10
CA LEU A 172 -1.82 12.50 18.98
C LEU A 172 -2.14 11.40 17.95
N ILE A 173 -1.45 11.42 16.80
CA ILE A 173 -1.56 10.37 15.77
C ILE A 173 -1.11 9.02 16.35
N ALA A 174 -0.02 8.97 17.10
CA ALA A 174 0.48 7.74 17.73
C ALA A 174 -0.53 7.15 18.73
N VAL A 175 -1.16 8.01 19.56
CA VAL A 175 -2.21 7.59 20.49
C VAL A 175 -3.42 7.05 19.73
N ALA A 176 -3.87 7.73 18.67
CA ALA A 176 -4.98 7.25 17.84
C ALA A 176 -4.64 5.90 17.18
N PHE A 177 -3.43 5.76 16.63
CA PHE A 177 -2.96 4.49 16.07
C PHE A 177 -3.06 3.36 17.11
N LEU A 178 -2.54 3.58 18.31
CA LEU A 178 -2.60 2.59 19.38
C LEU A 178 -4.03 2.23 19.77
N VAL A 179 -4.88 3.23 20.01
CA VAL A 179 -6.28 3.03 20.42
C VAL A 179 -7.05 2.18 19.43
N PHE A 180 -6.91 2.45 18.13
CA PHE A 180 -7.57 1.67 17.09
C PHE A 180 -6.89 0.31 16.83
N ALA A 181 -5.63 0.12 17.22
CA ALA A 181 -4.96 -1.17 17.10
C ALA A 181 -5.29 -2.15 18.25
N ILE A 182 -5.53 -1.66 19.47
CA ILE A 182 -5.80 -2.48 20.68
C ILE A 182 -6.85 -3.57 20.46
N PRO A 183 -8.01 -3.31 19.82
CA PRO A 183 -9.02 -4.35 19.63
C PRO A 183 -8.46 -5.60 18.93
N SER A 184 -7.55 -5.43 17.98
CA SER A 184 -6.94 -6.56 17.26
C SER A 184 -6.04 -7.42 18.16
N PHE A 185 -5.42 -6.82 19.15
CA PHE A 185 -4.56 -7.53 20.11
C PHE A 185 -5.38 -8.40 21.07
N VAL A 186 -6.61 -7.98 21.37
CA VAL A 186 -7.47 -8.61 22.39
C VAL A 186 -8.43 -9.65 21.77
N PHE A 187 -9.02 -9.32 20.62
CA PHE A 187 -10.14 -10.09 20.09
C PHE A 187 -9.77 -11.02 18.94
N ILE A 188 -8.62 -10.86 18.29
CA ILE A 188 -8.17 -11.80 17.25
C ILE A 188 -7.54 -13.01 17.95
N ARG A 189 -8.12 -14.18 17.71
CA ARG A 189 -7.57 -15.46 18.16
C ARG A 189 -7.05 -16.22 16.95
N GLU A 190 -5.78 -16.54 16.99
CA GLU A 190 -5.12 -17.32 15.95
C GLU A 190 -5.60 -18.76 15.95
N ARG A 191 -5.77 -19.33 14.77
CA ARG A 191 -5.98 -20.76 14.63
C ARG A 191 -4.62 -21.44 14.77
N ALA A 192 -4.47 -22.28 15.77
CA ALA A 192 -3.22 -23.00 15.99
C ALA A 192 -2.90 -23.87 14.76
N GLY A 193 -1.89 -23.46 14.03
CA GLY A 193 -1.27 -24.21 12.96
C GLY A 193 0.24 -24.20 13.22
N VAL A 194 0.75 -25.23 13.86
CA VAL A 194 2.19 -25.45 13.93
C VAL A 194 2.56 -26.17 12.64
N ALA A 195 3.21 -25.47 11.72
CA ALA A 195 3.86 -26.13 10.61
C ALA A 195 5.17 -26.72 11.12
N ASP A 196 5.36 -28.03 10.99
CA ASP A 196 6.64 -28.72 11.25
C ASP A 196 7.69 -28.40 10.17
N GLU A 197 7.69 -27.19 9.65
CA GLU A 197 8.64 -26.74 8.65
C GLU A 197 9.80 -25.96 9.30
N PRO A 198 11.03 -26.20 8.85
CA PRO A 198 12.19 -25.45 9.34
C PRO A 198 12.04 -23.97 8.97
N LEU A 199 12.51 -23.09 9.86
CA LEU A 199 12.49 -21.64 9.63
C LEU A 199 13.20 -21.31 8.30
N PRO A 200 12.56 -20.53 7.42
CA PRO A 200 13.14 -20.20 6.13
C PRO A 200 14.40 -19.34 6.30
N THR A 201 15.45 -19.71 5.59
CA THR A 201 16.66 -18.88 5.47
C THR A 201 16.46 -17.79 4.40
N VAL A 202 17.16 -16.67 4.52
CA VAL A 202 17.13 -15.61 3.51
C VAL A 202 17.50 -16.14 2.12
N ALA A 203 18.53 -17.01 2.04
CA ALA A 203 18.94 -17.65 0.80
C ALA A 203 17.82 -18.55 0.23
N GLY A 204 17.11 -19.29 1.08
CA GLY A 204 15.96 -20.11 0.69
C GLY A 204 14.80 -19.26 0.13
N MET A 205 14.54 -18.10 0.72
CA MET A 205 13.52 -17.16 0.23
C MET A 205 13.88 -16.58 -1.14
N VAL A 206 15.13 -16.15 -1.33
CA VAL A 206 15.61 -15.65 -2.63
C VAL A 206 15.54 -16.74 -3.69
N ALA A 207 15.95 -17.98 -3.35
CA ALA A 207 15.84 -19.12 -4.24
C ALA A 207 14.37 -19.45 -4.60
N ARG A 208 13.45 -19.31 -3.65
CA ARG A 208 12.00 -19.48 -3.88
C ARG A 208 11.47 -18.41 -4.84
N LEU A 209 11.78 -17.14 -4.60
CA LEU A 209 11.42 -16.01 -5.49
C LEU A 209 11.96 -16.22 -6.91
N ALA A 210 13.22 -16.64 -7.04
CA ALA A 210 13.81 -16.91 -8.35
C ALA A 210 13.16 -18.11 -9.06
N ARG A 211 12.68 -19.12 -8.35
CA ARG A 211 11.90 -20.23 -8.91
C ARG A 211 10.53 -19.73 -9.39
N SER A 212 9.80 -19.02 -8.53
CA SER A 212 8.49 -18.45 -8.87
C SER A 212 8.57 -17.52 -10.08
N TRP A 213 9.64 -16.72 -10.20
CA TRP A 213 9.88 -15.89 -11.38
C TRP A 213 10.10 -16.71 -12.64
N ARG A 214 10.86 -17.83 -12.54
CA ARG A 214 11.07 -18.75 -13.67
C ARG A 214 9.76 -19.43 -14.07
N THR A 215 8.96 -19.90 -13.12
CA THR A 215 7.63 -20.44 -13.37
C THR A 215 6.73 -19.41 -14.06
N ALA A 216 6.69 -18.18 -13.57
CA ALA A 216 5.88 -17.09 -14.12
C ALA A 216 6.24 -16.75 -15.58
N ARG A 217 7.52 -16.90 -15.97
CA ARG A 217 7.95 -16.73 -17.37
C ARG A 217 7.33 -17.73 -18.34
N GLY A 218 6.91 -18.89 -17.86
CA GLY A 218 6.20 -19.90 -18.66
C GLY A 218 4.76 -19.52 -18.98
N TYR A 219 4.20 -18.50 -18.33
CA TYR A 219 2.83 -18.07 -18.52
C TYR A 219 2.76 -16.69 -19.17
N ASP A 220 2.13 -16.64 -20.34
CA ASP A 220 2.07 -15.39 -21.11
C ASP A 220 1.35 -14.28 -20.33
N GLY A 221 1.92 -13.09 -20.39
CA GLY A 221 1.38 -11.86 -19.78
C GLY A 221 1.74 -11.67 -18.30
N VAL A 222 2.03 -12.73 -17.51
CA VAL A 222 2.28 -12.60 -16.05
C VAL A 222 3.47 -11.72 -15.77
N VAL A 223 4.64 -12.02 -16.35
CA VAL A 223 5.86 -11.24 -16.12
C VAL A 223 5.73 -9.81 -16.70
N ARG A 224 5.10 -9.67 -17.87
CA ARG A 224 4.84 -8.31 -18.43
C ARG A 224 3.95 -7.49 -17.52
N PHE A 225 2.89 -8.09 -16.98
CA PHE A 225 2.02 -7.42 -16.02
C PHE A 225 2.80 -6.98 -14.77
N LEU A 226 3.63 -7.86 -14.19
CA LEU A 226 4.44 -7.55 -13.01
C LEU A 226 5.44 -6.42 -13.28
N ILE A 227 6.08 -6.39 -14.45
CA ILE A 227 6.99 -5.32 -14.84
C ILE A 227 6.21 -4.00 -15.04
N GLY A 228 5.10 -4.02 -15.79
CA GLY A 228 4.25 -2.83 -15.96
C GLY A 228 3.74 -2.31 -14.61
N ARG A 229 3.33 -3.22 -13.72
CA ARG A 229 2.89 -2.92 -12.37
C ARG A 229 3.97 -2.25 -11.53
N PHE A 230 5.21 -2.69 -11.62
CA PHE A 230 6.33 -2.04 -10.94
C PHE A 230 6.35 -0.53 -11.23
N PHE A 231 6.32 -0.13 -12.50
CA PHE A 231 6.43 1.28 -12.88
C PHE A 231 5.26 2.14 -12.37
N TYR A 232 4.02 1.76 -12.64
CA TYR A 232 2.91 2.62 -12.20
C TYR A 232 2.69 2.59 -10.68
N THR A 233 2.94 1.45 -10.02
CA THR A 233 2.83 1.34 -8.57
C THR A 233 3.88 2.19 -7.87
N ASP A 234 5.11 2.20 -8.38
CA ASP A 234 6.20 3.00 -7.83
C ASP A 234 5.93 4.51 -7.95
N ALA A 235 5.44 4.97 -9.08
CA ALA A 235 5.03 6.36 -9.27
C ALA A 235 3.90 6.76 -8.30
N ILE A 236 2.87 5.92 -8.16
CA ILE A 236 1.73 6.17 -7.28
C ILE A 236 2.18 6.17 -5.82
N ASN A 237 2.95 5.16 -5.39
CA ASN A 237 3.44 5.06 -4.02
C ASN A 237 4.34 6.24 -3.65
N THR A 238 5.17 6.70 -4.57
CA THR A 238 6.01 7.89 -4.37
C THR A 238 5.14 9.11 -4.10
N LEU A 239 4.14 9.37 -4.94
CA LEU A 239 3.23 10.50 -4.73
C LEU A 239 2.54 10.47 -3.37
N ILE A 240 1.84 9.36 -3.07
CA ILE A 240 1.10 9.25 -1.81
C ILE A 240 2.02 9.10 -0.59
N GLY A 241 3.28 8.77 -0.79
CA GLY A 241 4.32 8.66 0.23
C GLY A 241 4.88 10.01 0.72
N GLY A 242 4.20 11.12 0.45
CA GLY A 242 4.53 12.45 0.94
C GLY A 242 5.07 13.41 -0.12
N PHE A 243 5.50 12.94 -1.30
CA PHE A 243 6.04 13.82 -2.33
C PHE A 243 4.96 14.71 -2.97
N LEU A 244 3.70 14.28 -2.97
CA LEU A 244 2.59 15.16 -3.37
C LEU A 244 2.40 16.33 -2.40
N ALA A 245 2.57 16.11 -1.09
CA ALA A 245 2.50 17.19 -0.10
C ALA A 245 3.63 18.20 -0.33
N ILE A 246 4.87 17.73 -0.50
CA ILE A 246 6.02 18.57 -0.81
C ILE A 246 5.77 19.37 -2.09
N PHE A 247 5.26 18.72 -3.15
CA PHE A 247 4.95 19.38 -4.41
C PHE A 247 3.90 20.48 -4.24
N VAL A 248 2.79 20.20 -3.56
CA VAL A 248 1.69 21.17 -3.41
C VAL A 248 2.08 22.33 -2.49
N ILE A 249 2.76 22.04 -1.37
CA ILE A 249 3.07 23.04 -0.36
C ILE A 249 4.28 23.88 -0.79
N ASP A 250 5.36 23.24 -1.23
CA ASP A 250 6.63 23.95 -1.45
C ASP A 250 6.85 24.36 -2.92
N GLU A 251 6.45 23.53 -3.90
CA GLU A 251 6.58 23.91 -5.33
C GLU A 251 5.47 24.83 -5.80
N LEU A 252 4.20 24.52 -5.44
CA LEU A 252 3.06 25.37 -5.82
C LEU A 252 2.85 26.54 -4.85
N GLY A 253 3.51 26.57 -3.68
CA GLY A 253 3.36 27.59 -2.67
C GLY A 253 1.95 27.64 -2.05
N LEU A 254 1.20 26.54 -2.11
CA LEU A 254 -0.15 26.45 -1.58
C LEU A 254 -0.12 26.04 -0.10
N ASP A 255 -1.05 26.58 0.69
CA ASP A 255 -1.05 26.30 2.12
C ASP A 255 -1.48 24.87 2.47
N ARG A 256 -1.24 24.49 3.72
CA ARG A 256 -1.62 23.19 4.27
C ARG A 256 -3.13 22.96 4.22
N GLY A 257 -3.92 24.02 4.39
CA GLY A 257 -5.38 23.98 4.30
C GLY A 257 -5.85 23.55 2.92
N PHE A 258 -5.25 24.12 1.87
CA PHE A 258 -5.49 23.70 0.48
C PHE A 258 -5.15 22.21 0.30
N PHE A 259 -3.96 21.76 0.73
CA PHE A 259 -3.56 20.37 0.59
C PHE A 259 -4.51 19.42 1.34
N THR A 260 -4.92 19.80 2.55
CA THR A 260 -5.88 18.99 3.33
C THR A 260 -7.24 18.89 2.65
N ALA A 261 -7.75 19.99 2.10
CA ALA A 261 -8.99 19.99 1.33
C ALA A 261 -8.86 19.14 0.05
N LEU A 262 -7.74 19.26 -0.67
CA LEU A 262 -7.42 18.46 -1.83
C LEU A 262 -7.41 16.95 -1.49
N MET A 263 -6.78 16.57 -0.37
CA MET A 263 -6.76 15.20 0.11
C MET A 263 -8.14 14.71 0.55
N GLY A 264 -8.93 15.55 1.20
CA GLY A 264 -10.32 15.24 1.54
C GLY A 264 -11.14 14.87 0.29
N VAL A 265 -11.02 15.68 -0.76
CA VAL A 265 -11.65 15.40 -2.07
C VAL A 265 -11.09 14.11 -2.69
N ALA A 266 -9.76 13.92 -2.66
CA ALA A 266 -9.11 12.75 -3.23
C ALA A 266 -9.53 11.45 -2.54
N ILE A 267 -9.59 11.42 -1.20
CA ILE A 267 -10.02 10.24 -0.43
C ILE A 267 -11.49 9.93 -0.73
N THR A 268 -12.34 10.95 -0.73
CA THR A 268 -13.76 10.78 -1.09
C THR A 268 -13.90 10.20 -2.50
N ALA A 269 -13.18 10.77 -3.45
CA ALA A 269 -13.15 10.29 -4.84
C ALA A 269 -12.61 8.86 -4.97
N ALA A 270 -11.62 8.46 -4.13
CA ALA A 270 -11.06 7.10 -4.12
C ALA A 270 -12.08 6.06 -3.66
N VAL A 271 -12.93 6.38 -2.69
CA VAL A 271 -14.03 5.50 -2.28
C VAL A 271 -14.99 5.24 -3.46
N PHE A 272 -15.42 6.30 -4.16
CA PHE A 272 -16.30 6.16 -5.33
C PHE A 272 -15.60 5.48 -6.51
N GLY A 273 -14.31 5.76 -6.71
CA GLY A 273 -13.48 5.11 -7.71
C GLY A 273 -13.40 3.59 -7.50
N GLY A 274 -13.13 3.16 -6.27
CA GLY A 274 -13.08 1.75 -5.90
C GLY A 274 -14.44 1.04 -6.07
N LEU A 275 -15.53 1.64 -5.59
CA LEU A 275 -16.89 1.09 -5.72
C LEU A 275 -17.36 1.03 -7.17
N GLY A 276 -17.07 2.07 -7.96
CA GLY A 276 -17.42 2.13 -9.38
C GLY A 276 -16.61 1.18 -10.24
N ALA A 277 -15.35 0.95 -9.88
CA ALA A 277 -14.44 0.08 -10.62
C ALA A 277 -14.97 -1.35 -10.77
N GLY A 278 -15.62 -1.91 -9.75
CA GLY A 278 -16.20 -3.25 -9.82
C GLY A 278 -17.14 -3.44 -11.00
N ARG A 279 -18.12 -2.56 -11.17
CA ARG A 279 -19.06 -2.59 -12.30
C ARG A 279 -18.40 -2.37 -13.66
N LEU A 280 -17.40 -1.48 -13.70
CA LEU A 280 -16.63 -1.21 -14.92
C LEU A 280 -15.79 -2.44 -15.32
N ILE A 281 -15.17 -3.10 -14.36
CA ILE A 281 -14.37 -4.32 -14.55
C ILE A 281 -15.24 -5.45 -15.12
N GLU A 282 -16.44 -5.65 -14.57
CA GLU A 282 -17.38 -6.67 -15.05
C GLU A 282 -17.80 -6.40 -16.51
N ARG A 283 -18.03 -5.13 -16.88
CA ARG A 283 -18.51 -4.78 -18.23
C ARG A 283 -17.41 -4.71 -19.30
N HIS A 284 -16.25 -4.19 -18.94
CA HIS A 284 -15.20 -3.86 -19.92
C HIS A 284 -13.93 -4.71 -19.78
N GLY A 285 -13.82 -5.51 -18.70
CA GLY A 285 -12.64 -6.27 -18.34
C GLY A 285 -11.61 -5.47 -17.53
N PRO A 286 -10.84 -6.14 -16.67
CA PRO A 286 -9.99 -5.47 -15.69
C PRO A 286 -8.80 -4.73 -16.33
N LEU A 287 -8.19 -5.28 -17.40
CA LEU A 287 -7.05 -4.63 -18.04
C LEU A 287 -7.41 -3.34 -18.76
N ARG A 288 -8.57 -3.30 -19.42
CA ARG A 288 -9.04 -2.05 -20.06
C ARG A 288 -9.34 -0.98 -19.03
N VAL A 289 -9.98 -1.37 -17.91
CA VAL A 289 -10.26 -0.44 -16.81
C VAL A 289 -8.95 0.04 -16.20
N LEU A 290 -8.00 -0.85 -15.91
CA LEU A 290 -6.69 -0.46 -15.38
C LEU A 290 -5.96 0.51 -16.31
N ARG A 291 -5.92 0.23 -17.63
CA ARG A 291 -5.28 1.13 -18.59
C ARG A 291 -5.95 2.50 -18.67
N PHE A 292 -7.29 2.55 -18.61
CA PHE A 292 -8.01 3.82 -18.52
C PHE A 292 -7.66 4.61 -17.27
N VAL A 293 -7.59 3.93 -16.14
CA VAL A 293 -7.23 4.52 -14.84
C VAL A 293 -5.79 5.05 -14.83
N LEU A 294 -4.86 4.35 -15.51
CA LEU A 294 -3.48 4.85 -15.67
C LEU A 294 -3.43 6.13 -16.52
N VAL A 295 -4.30 6.28 -17.51
CA VAL A 295 -4.45 7.56 -18.23
C VAL A 295 -4.96 8.66 -17.29
N MET A 296 -5.90 8.37 -16.39
CA MET A 296 -6.35 9.34 -15.37
C MET A 296 -5.20 9.77 -14.47
N TRP A 297 -4.31 8.85 -14.06
CA TRP A 297 -3.11 9.20 -13.30
C TRP A 297 -2.18 10.14 -14.07
N VAL A 298 -1.94 9.88 -15.35
CA VAL A 298 -1.14 10.77 -16.20
C VAL A 298 -1.79 12.16 -16.29
N VAL A 299 -3.11 12.23 -16.47
CA VAL A 299 -3.84 13.51 -16.49
C VAL A 299 -3.72 14.23 -15.14
N ALA A 300 -3.86 13.54 -14.02
CA ALA A 300 -3.73 14.14 -12.70
C ALA A 300 -2.31 14.70 -12.47
N MET A 301 -1.27 13.93 -12.82
CA MET A 301 0.13 14.37 -12.67
C MET A 301 0.45 15.53 -13.61
N THR A 302 0.04 15.45 -14.86
CA THR A 302 0.30 16.53 -15.85
C THR A 302 -0.49 17.79 -15.53
N SER A 303 -1.67 17.71 -14.91
CA SER A 303 -2.39 18.89 -14.42
C SER A 303 -1.62 19.59 -13.29
N GLY A 304 -0.96 18.82 -12.40
CA GLY A 304 -0.05 19.36 -11.39
C GLY A 304 1.13 20.11 -12.02
N VAL A 305 1.80 19.48 -12.99
CA VAL A 305 2.90 20.12 -13.73
C VAL A 305 2.41 21.40 -14.44
N ALA A 306 1.26 21.33 -15.10
CA ALA A 306 0.66 22.49 -15.77
C ALA A 306 0.32 23.61 -14.77
N SER A 307 -0.15 23.26 -13.56
CA SER A 307 -0.39 24.25 -12.49
C SER A 307 0.88 24.99 -12.11
N ALA A 308 1.99 24.28 -11.93
CA ALA A 308 3.28 24.86 -11.59
C ALA A 308 3.81 25.78 -12.70
N VAL A 309 3.71 25.37 -13.96
CA VAL A 309 4.20 26.13 -15.11
C VAL A 309 3.36 27.36 -15.41
N THR A 310 2.04 27.25 -15.26
CA THR A 310 1.09 28.35 -15.64
C THR A 310 0.72 29.25 -14.47
N GLY A 311 0.97 28.83 -13.23
CA GLY A 311 0.49 29.51 -12.03
C GLY A 311 -1.03 29.37 -11.78
N LEU A 312 -1.74 28.54 -12.59
CA LEU A 312 -3.19 28.35 -12.45
C LEU A 312 -3.51 27.32 -11.37
N THR A 313 -3.79 27.76 -10.15
CA THR A 313 -4.15 26.90 -9.00
C THR A 313 -5.34 25.99 -9.27
N ALA A 314 -6.27 26.40 -10.14
CA ALA A 314 -7.40 25.56 -10.54
C ALA A 314 -6.99 24.21 -11.13
N LEU A 315 -5.81 24.13 -11.78
CA LEU A 315 -5.27 22.88 -12.33
C LEU A 315 -4.78 21.94 -11.21
N ALA A 316 -4.30 22.47 -10.10
CA ALA A 316 -3.93 21.67 -8.94
C ALA A 316 -5.14 20.95 -8.33
N TRP A 317 -6.32 21.57 -8.33
CA TRP A 317 -7.55 20.94 -7.86
C TRP A 317 -7.93 19.68 -8.65
N ALA A 318 -7.54 19.56 -9.92
CA ALA A 318 -7.83 18.38 -10.72
C ALA A 318 -7.14 17.11 -10.18
N ILE A 319 -6.02 17.25 -9.46
CA ILE A 319 -5.28 16.13 -8.85
C ILE A 319 -6.19 15.37 -7.87
N GLY A 320 -6.97 16.08 -7.04
CA GLY A 320 -7.83 15.48 -6.03
C GLY A 320 -8.86 14.50 -6.60
N PRO A 321 -9.85 14.96 -7.37
CA PRO A 321 -10.90 14.09 -7.88
C PRO A 321 -10.38 13.06 -8.89
N ILE A 322 -9.50 13.46 -9.83
CA ILE A 322 -9.00 12.55 -10.87
C ILE A 322 -8.05 11.52 -10.25
N GLY A 323 -7.06 11.97 -9.49
CA GLY A 323 -6.11 11.08 -8.81
C GLY A 323 -6.79 10.18 -7.77
N GLY A 324 -7.79 10.72 -7.05
CA GLY A 324 -8.56 9.94 -6.09
C GLY A 324 -9.34 8.80 -6.76
N ILE A 325 -10.18 9.08 -7.76
CA ILE A 325 -10.88 8.02 -8.52
C ILE A 325 -9.86 7.00 -9.05
N ALA A 326 -8.77 7.49 -9.63
CA ALA A 326 -7.72 6.64 -10.16
C ALA A 326 -7.10 5.74 -9.07
N LEU A 327 -6.84 6.27 -7.88
CA LEU A 327 -6.28 5.51 -6.75
C LEU A 327 -7.18 4.33 -6.36
N GLY A 328 -8.46 4.59 -6.11
CA GLY A 328 -9.40 3.56 -5.70
C GLY A 328 -9.60 2.49 -6.78
N ALA A 329 -9.70 2.90 -8.04
CA ALA A 329 -9.91 2.00 -9.16
C ALA A 329 -8.65 1.19 -9.54
N THR A 330 -7.44 1.74 -9.33
CA THR A 330 -6.18 1.04 -9.61
C THR A 330 -6.08 -0.25 -8.81
N TRP A 331 -6.23 -0.18 -7.48
CA TRP A 331 -6.10 -1.33 -6.60
C TRP A 331 -7.20 -2.38 -6.81
N ALA A 332 -8.39 -1.94 -7.25
CA ALA A 332 -9.47 -2.86 -7.60
C ALA A 332 -9.17 -3.63 -8.90
N ALA A 333 -8.76 -2.92 -9.96
CA ALA A 333 -8.54 -3.52 -11.27
C ALA A 333 -7.27 -4.40 -11.33
N ASP A 334 -6.19 -3.93 -10.74
CA ASP A 334 -4.87 -4.55 -10.71
C ASP A 334 -4.94 -6.00 -10.15
N ARG A 335 -5.61 -6.20 -9.00
CA ARG A 335 -5.80 -7.53 -8.42
C ARG A 335 -6.57 -8.48 -9.33
N VAL A 336 -7.60 -7.98 -10.00
CA VAL A 336 -8.42 -8.80 -10.90
C VAL A 336 -7.64 -9.19 -12.15
N VAL A 337 -6.79 -8.29 -12.70
CA VAL A 337 -5.89 -8.65 -13.80
C VAL A 337 -4.99 -9.80 -13.37
N MET A 338 -4.32 -9.69 -12.21
CA MET A 338 -3.43 -10.73 -11.70
C MET A 338 -4.13 -12.07 -11.56
N THR A 339 -5.36 -12.09 -11.02
CA THR A 339 -6.17 -13.31 -10.90
C THR A 339 -6.47 -13.95 -12.26
N ARG A 340 -6.79 -13.13 -13.29
CA ARG A 340 -7.17 -13.65 -14.62
C ARG A 340 -6.02 -14.26 -15.39
N ILE A 341 -4.83 -13.67 -15.27
CA ILE A 341 -3.64 -14.13 -16.02
C ILE A 341 -2.88 -15.24 -15.30
N SER A 342 -3.24 -15.55 -14.05
CA SER A 342 -2.59 -16.57 -13.23
C SER A 342 -3.35 -17.90 -13.30
N PRO A 343 -2.66 -19.04 -13.56
CA PRO A 343 -3.31 -20.34 -13.48
C PRO A 343 -3.70 -20.66 -12.04
N PRO A 344 -4.86 -21.31 -11.81
CA PRO A 344 -5.37 -21.62 -10.47
C PRO A 344 -4.37 -22.36 -9.57
N LYS A 345 -3.59 -23.28 -10.13
CA LYS A 345 -2.55 -24.05 -9.42
C LYS A 345 -1.43 -23.15 -8.84
N HIS A 346 -1.04 -22.09 -9.56
CA HIS A 346 0.06 -21.20 -9.20
C HIS A 346 -0.41 -19.84 -8.64
N LEU A 347 -1.71 -19.67 -8.40
CA LEU A 347 -2.30 -18.40 -8.01
C LEU A 347 -1.63 -17.82 -6.76
N GLY A 348 -1.45 -18.62 -5.71
CA GLY A 348 -0.80 -18.18 -4.46
C GLY A 348 0.68 -17.80 -4.67
N GLU A 349 1.41 -18.58 -5.49
CA GLU A 349 2.80 -18.32 -5.83
C GLU A 349 2.96 -16.99 -6.57
N PHE A 350 2.09 -16.73 -7.55
CA PHE A 350 2.14 -15.53 -8.35
C PHE A 350 1.63 -14.29 -7.59
N TYR A 351 0.69 -14.46 -6.66
CA TYR A 351 0.34 -13.39 -5.72
C TYR A 351 1.50 -13.04 -4.77
N GLY A 352 2.36 -14.01 -4.43
CA GLY A 352 3.61 -13.75 -3.72
C GLY A 352 4.57 -12.87 -4.52
N LEU A 353 4.73 -13.14 -5.84
CA LEU A 353 5.49 -12.26 -6.74
C LEU A 353 4.86 -10.87 -6.87
N TYR A 354 3.54 -10.80 -7.03
CA TYR A 354 2.79 -9.56 -7.10
C TYR A 354 3.01 -8.69 -5.85
N ALA A 355 2.94 -9.26 -4.65
CA ALA A 355 3.21 -8.55 -3.41
C ALA A 355 4.67 -8.09 -3.32
N THR A 356 5.60 -8.93 -3.75
CA THR A 356 7.03 -8.61 -3.77
C THR A 356 7.33 -7.45 -4.71
N VAL A 357 6.82 -7.50 -5.94
CA VAL A 357 6.96 -6.39 -6.90
C VAL A 357 6.38 -5.10 -6.35
N GLY A 358 5.22 -5.15 -5.68
CA GLY A 358 4.63 -3.98 -5.04
C GLY A 358 5.51 -3.35 -3.96
N ARG A 359 6.30 -4.15 -3.24
CA ARG A 359 7.26 -3.64 -2.25
C ARG A 359 8.51 -3.04 -2.88
N PHE A 360 9.02 -3.66 -3.94
CA PHE A 360 10.12 -3.06 -4.72
C PHE A 360 9.71 -1.76 -5.41
N ALA A 361 8.43 -1.62 -5.74
CA ALA A 361 7.83 -0.43 -6.33
C ALA A 361 7.59 0.69 -5.28
N THR A 362 8.58 0.98 -4.48
CA THR A 362 8.68 2.10 -3.53
C THR A 362 10.13 2.59 -3.46
N ILE A 363 10.98 2.14 -4.38
CA ILE A 363 12.42 2.43 -4.36
C ILE A 363 12.81 3.37 -5.49
N ALA A 364 12.41 3.07 -6.72
CA ALA A 364 12.88 3.78 -7.90
C ALA A 364 12.30 5.20 -8.00
N GLY A 365 11.03 5.38 -7.69
CA GLY A 365 10.37 6.69 -7.75
C GLY A 365 10.98 7.73 -6.81
N PRO A 366 11.14 7.45 -5.49
CA PRO A 366 11.82 8.36 -4.58
C PRO A 366 13.26 8.67 -4.99
N LEU A 367 14.01 7.68 -5.50
CA LEU A 367 15.38 7.89 -6.00
C LEU A 367 15.38 8.81 -7.21
N VAL A 368 14.51 8.58 -8.19
CA VAL A 368 14.40 9.42 -9.40
C VAL A 368 13.98 10.83 -9.00
N TRP A 369 13.05 10.98 -8.06
CA TRP A 369 12.67 12.29 -7.54
C TRP A 369 13.87 13.02 -6.95
N ALA A 370 14.59 12.41 -6.02
CA ALA A 370 15.77 12.99 -5.38
C ALA A 370 16.88 13.34 -6.39
N LEU A 371 17.13 12.48 -7.37
CA LEU A 371 18.10 12.75 -8.44
C LEU A 371 17.73 13.97 -9.28
N ILE A 372 16.44 14.13 -9.60
CA ILE A 372 15.98 15.27 -10.43
C ILE A 372 15.98 16.54 -9.62
N VAL A 373 15.48 16.53 -8.39
CA VAL A 373 15.29 17.73 -7.58
C VAL A 373 16.60 18.18 -6.95
N ASP A 374 17.25 17.29 -6.19
CA ASP A 374 18.39 17.71 -5.34
C ASP A 374 19.74 17.57 -6.04
N VAL A 375 19.90 16.61 -6.95
CA VAL A 375 21.18 16.40 -7.63
C VAL A 375 21.25 17.20 -8.95
N ALA A 376 20.22 17.07 -9.79
CA ALA A 376 20.19 17.76 -11.08
C ALA A 376 19.65 19.19 -11.00
N GLY A 377 18.98 19.57 -9.92
CA GLY A 377 18.41 20.91 -9.74
C GLY A 377 17.30 21.28 -10.73
N LEU A 378 16.60 20.28 -11.29
CA LEU A 378 15.59 20.48 -12.36
C LEU A 378 14.19 20.79 -11.83
N GLY A 379 14.01 20.86 -10.50
CA GLY A 379 12.75 21.19 -9.85
C GLY A 379 11.76 20.02 -9.74
N ARG A 380 10.81 20.17 -8.84
CA ARG A 380 9.80 19.14 -8.49
C ARG A 380 8.79 18.92 -9.61
N SER A 381 8.52 19.92 -10.42
CA SER A 381 7.64 19.79 -11.59
C SER A 381 8.21 18.80 -12.60
N THR A 382 9.53 18.80 -12.82
CA THR A 382 10.22 17.83 -13.67
C THR A 382 10.17 16.42 -13.05
N ALA A 383 10.35 16.31 -11.73
CA ALA A 383 10.25 15.05 -11.02
C ALA A 383 8.83 14.44 -11.10
N LEU A 384 7.79 15.26 -10.93
CA LEU A 384 6.39 14.83 -11.13
C LEU A 384 6.14 14.38 -12.59
N GLY A 385 6.70 15.08 -13.57
CA GLY A 385 6.69 14.67 -14.97
C GLY A 385 7.36 13.32 -15.21
N ALA A 386 8.50 13.06 -14.55
CA ALA A 386 9.19 11.77 -14.62
C ALA A 386 8.36 10.62 -14.03
N LEU A 387 7.64 10.87 -12.92
CA LEU A 387 6.69 9.89 -12.38
C LEU A 387 5.52 9.64 -13.36
N ALA A 388 5.03 10.67 -14.06
CA ALA A 388 4.03 10.49 -15.11
C ALA A 388 4.58 9.60 -16.26
N VAL A 389 5.85 9.75 -16.62
CA VAL A 389 6.52 8.86 -17.59
C VAL A 389 6.56 7.42 -17.08
N PHE A 390 6.81 7.18 -15.78
CA PHE A 390 6.75 5.83 -15.21
C PHE A 390 5.35 5.21 -15.41
N VAL A 391 4.29 5.97 -15.17
CA VAL A 391 2.91 5.50 -15.43
C VAL A 391 2.68 5.20 -16.91
N VAL A 392 3.19 6.05 -17.82
CA VAL A 392 3.10 5.82 -19.27
C VAL A 392 3.85 4.56 -19.69
N VAL A 393 5.07 4.34 -19.16
CA VAL A 393 5.84 3.11 -19.42
C VAL A 393 5.06 1.88 -18.96
N GLY A 394 4.50 1.91 -17.74
CA GLY A 394 3.63 0.86 -17.24
C GLY A 394 2.43 0.62 -18.17
N TRP A 395 1.76 1.68 -18.61
CA TRP A 395 0.62 1.62 -19.54
C TRP A 395 0.97 1.01 -20.90
N LEU A 396 2.14 1.35 -21.44
CA LEU A 396 2.63 0.78 -22.72
C LEU A 396 2.93 -0.71 -22.59
N ILE A 397 3.59 -1.11 -21.49
CA ILE A 397 3.89 -2.52 -21.21
C ILE A 397 2.60 -3.34 -21.07
N LEU A 398 1.60 -2.81 -20.36
CA LEU A 398 0.30 -3.45 -20.17
C LEU A 398 -0.48 -3.57 -21.50
N GLY A 399 -0.21 -2.74 -22.49
CA GLY A 399 -0.83 -2.84 -23.81
C GLY A 399 -0.54 -4.14 -24.56
N ARG A 400 0.48 -4.88 -24.12
CA ARG A 400 0.89 -6.18 -24.69
C ARG A 400 0.48 -7.37 -23.82
N VAL A 401 -0.34 -7.16 -22.79
CA VAL A 401 -0.88 -8.21 -21.92
C VAL A 401 -2.26 -8.59 -22.44
N ASP A 402 -2.55 -9.89 -22.53
CA ASP A 402 -3.87 -10.42 -22.83
C ASP A 402 -4.52 -10.93 -21.53
N ASP A 403 -5.64 -10.32 -21.14
CA ASP A 403 -6.40 -10.68 -19.94
C ASP A 403 -7.69 -11.47 -20.26
N ARG A 404 -7.80 -12.03 -21.46
CA ARG A 404 -8.95 -12.88 -21.81
C ARG A 404 -8.99 -14.08 -20.86
N GLN A 405 -10.21 -14.49 -20.53
CA GLN A 405 -10.41 -15.67 -19.70
C GLN A 405 -9.83 -16.87 -20.44
N ARG A 406 -8.95 -17.62 -19.78
CA ARG A 406 -8.24 -18.75 -20.37
C ARG A 406 -8.79 -20.06 -19.84
N ASP A 407 -8.96 -21.02 -20.75
CA ASP A 407 -9.13 -22.42 -20.35
C ASP A 407 -7.75 -23.00 -20.03
N TRP A 408 -7.50 -23.17 -18.74
CA TRP A 408 -6.23 -23.72 -18.28
C TRP A 408 -6.16 -25.24 -18.55
N PRO A 409 -5.00 -25.76 -19.00
CA PRO A 409 -4.77 -27.20 -19.13
C PRO A 409 -5.07 -27.94 -17.82
N ALA A 410 -5.42 -29.22 -17.89
CA ALA A 410 -5.77 -30.00 -16.69
C ALA A 410 -4.68 -30.00 -15.60
N GLY A 411 -3.40 -29.91 -15.99
CA GLY A 411 -2.27 -29.82 -15.07
C GLY A 411 -2.15 -28.50 -14.30
N ASP A 412 -2.81 -27.44 -14.77
CA ASP A 412 -2.79 -26.09 -14.17
C ASP A 412 -4.11 -25.76 -13.45
N ARG A 413 -5.09 -26.65 -13.46
CA ARG A 413 -6.32 -26.56 -12.69
C ARG A 413 -6.08 -27.00 -11.25
N LEU A 414 -6.88 -26.46 -10.30
CA LEU A 414 -6.91 -27.02 -8.95
C LEU A 414 -7.46 -28.45 -9.02
N VAL A 415 -6.70 -29.42 -8.52
CA VAL A 415 -7.21 -30.76 -8.30
C VAL A 415 -8.19 -30.69 -7.13
N VAL A 416 -9.48 -30.54 -7.43
CA VAL A 416 -10.51 -30.81 -6.44
C VAL A 416 -10.46 -32.33 -6.23
N SER A 417 -9.89 -32.79 -5.11
CA SER A 417 -10.02 -34.18 -4.72
C SER A 417 -11.52 -34.45 -4.54
N GLU A 418 -12.13 -35.09 -5.54
CA GLU A 418 -13.43 -35.72 -5.34
C GLU A 418 -13.24 -36.69 -4.18
N THR A 419 -13.74 -36.33 -3.02
CA THR A 419 -13.94 -37.29 -1.94
C THR A 419 -14.88 -38.35 -2.51
N ARG A 420 -14.29 -39.49 -2.94
CA ARG A 420 -15.06 -40.68 -3.19
C ARG A 420 -15.90 -40.93 -1.95
N GLY A 421 -17.19 -40.71 -2.08
CA GLY A 421 -18.14 -41.19 -1.08
C GLY A 421 -17.90 -42.67 -0.82
N PRO A 422 -18.15 -43.17 0.40
CA PRO A 422 -17.98 -44.57 0.70
C PRO A 422 -18.85 -45.37 -0.29
N SER A 423 -18.19 -46.26 -1.07
CA SER A 423 -18.87 -47.25 -1.89
C SER A 423 -19.86 -48.02 -1.01
N GLN A 424 -21.15 -47.86 -1.29
CA GLN A 424 -22.17 -48.78 -0.78
C GLN A 424 -21.91 -50.15 -1.40
N THR A 425 -21.39 -51.06 -0.61
CA THR A 425 -21.47 -52.52 -0.79
C THR A 425 -22.24 -53.06 0.40
#